data_83497fe811248f22797e399a01dcf638
#
_entry.id   83497fe811248f22797e399a01dcf638
#
_cell.length_a   1.000
_cell.length_b   1.000
_cell.length_c   1.000
_cell.angle_alpha   90.00
_cell.angle_beta   90.00
_cell.angle_gamma   90.00
#
_symmetry.space_group_name_H-M   'P 1'
#
loop_
_entity.id
_entity.type
_entity.pdbx_description
1 polymer ?
#
loop_
_entity_poly.entity_id
_entity_poly.type
_entity_poly.pdbx_seq_one_letter_code
_entity_poly.pdbx_strand_id
1 'polypeptide(L)'
;MKRSAFFISDGTGITAETLGQSLLAQFENVTFSKFTRPYIDSVDKAREMVQQIDIAAEKDGYSPIIFDTIVNQDIREILATSNGFMIDIFSSFLAPLEQALGEHSSYSVGKSHSIGHNSNYMERIEAVNFALDNDDGARTHKYDKADLILVGVSRCGKTPTCLYMAMQFGIRAANYPLTDDDMESLKLPAALREHKHKLFGLTIDPDRLTAIRNERKPNSRYSSFAQCEFEVREVERLFQRENIPHINSTHFSVEEISAKILVEKGVERRFK
;
A
#
# COMPACT_ATOMS: atom_id res chain seq x y z
N MET A 1 9.34 12.19 23.76
CA MET A 1 8.26 11.69 24.61
C MET A 1 7.75 10.39 24.00
N LYS A 2 7.60 9.33 24.80
CA LYS A 2 7.04 8.04 24.33
C LYS A 2 5.62 7.89 24.84
N ARG A 3 4.67 7.48 23.99
CA ARG A 3 3.25 7.37 24.35
C ARG A 3 2.60 6.18 23.62
N SER A 4 1.72 5.45 24.28
CA SER A 4 0.95 4.37 23.67
C SER A 4 -0.20 4.90 22.81
N ALA A 5 -0.46 4.25 21.69
CA ALA A 5 -1.58 4.52 20.81
C ALA A 5 -2.30 3.21 20.46
N PHE A 6 -3.61 3.17 20.68
CA PHE A 6 -4.47 2.02 20.41
C PHE A 6 -5.40 2.33 19.24
N PHE A 7 -5.53 1.38 18.32
CA PHE A 7 -6.48 1.41 17.22
C PHE A 7 -7.49 0.30 17.47
N ILE A 8 -8.69 0.69 17.87
CA ILE A 8 -9.70 -0.24 18.39
C ILE A 8 -10.90 -0.28 17.44
N SER A 9 -11.41 -1.49 17.15
CA SER A 9 -12.56 -1.67 16.26
C SER A 9 -13.35 -2.92 16.66
N ASP A 10 -14.65 -2.91 16.41
CA ASP A 10 -15.53 -4.08 16.42
C ASP A 10 -15.38 -4.94 15.16
N GLY A 11 -14.71 -4.44 14.10
CA GLY A 11 -14.33 -5.13 12.88
C GLY A 11 -12.81 -5.34 12.76
N THR A 12 -12.28 -5.21 11.56
CA THR A 12 -10.87 -5.49 11.24
C THR A 12 -9.87 -4.48 11.82
N GLY A 13 -10.31 -3.28 12.19
CA GLY A 13 -9.46 -2.22 12.71
C GLY A 13 -8.68 -1.44 11.65
N ILE A 14 -8.77 -1.80 10.37
CA ILE A 14 -7.98 -1.19 9.29
C ILE A 14 -8.22 0.33 9.20
N THR A 15 -9.48 0.78 9.29
CA THR A 15 -9.81 2.21 9.22
C THR A 15 -9.22 2.98 10.40
N ALA A 16 -9.39 2.45 11.62
CA ALA A 16 -8.85 3.06 12.83
C ALA A 16 -7.32 3.17 12.78
N GLU A 17 -6.66 2.10 12.33
CA GLU A 17 -5.22 2.03 12.20
C GLU A 17 -4.70 2.98 11.14
N THR A 18 -5.22 2.93 9.93
CA THR A 18 -4.73 3.73 8.79
C THR A 18 -4.88 5.23 9.05
N LEU A 19 -6.07 5.67 9.49
CA LEU A 19 -6.30 7.07 9.80
C LEU A 19 -5.50 7.52 11.02
N GLY A 20 -5.53 6.73 12.10
CA GLY A 20 -4.79 7.05 13.31
C GLY A 20 -3.29 7.14 13.07
N GLN A 21 -2.70 6.23 12.30
CA GLN A 21 -1.28 6.31 11.95
C GLN A 21 -0.95 7.55 11.12
N SER A 22 -1.81 7.92 10.16
CA SER A 22 -1.63 9.12 9.36
C SER A 22 -1.67 10.40 10.20
N LEU A 23 -2.58 10.45 11.19
CA LEU A 23 -2.66 11.58 12.12
C LEU A 23 -1.45 11.64 13.06
N LEU A 24 -1.04 10.50 13.63
CA LEU A 24 0.11 10.44 14.54
C LEU A 24 1.43 10.77 13.85
N ALA A 25 1.57 10.51 12.56
CA ALA A 25 2.75 10.84 11.77
C ALA A 25 3.03 12.36 11.67
N GLN A 26 2.04 13.21 11.95
CA GLN A 26 2.20 14.67 11.99
C GLN A 26 2.92 15.18 13.24
N PHE A 27 3.19 14.30 14.22
CA PHE A 27 3.81 14.67 15.49
C PHE A 27 5.24 14.13 15.59
N GLU A 28 6.20 14.80 14.96
CA GLU A 28 7.59 14.35 14.82
C GLU A 28 8.33 14.18 16.16
N ASN A 29 7.97 14.96 17.18
CA ASN A 29 8.64 14.95 18.48
C ASN A 29 8.07 13.93 19.48
N VAL A 30 7.13 13.08 19.06
CA VAL A 30 6.49 12.05 19.88
C VAL A 30 6.69 10.68 19.26
N THR A 31 7.24 9.75 20.02
CA THR A 31 7.36 8.35 19.61
C THR A 31 6.15 7.58 20.11
N PHE A 32 5.43 6.91 19.23
CA PHE A 32 4.26 6.13 19.58
C PHE A 32 4.54 4.62 19.60
N SER A 33 4.15 3.95 20.70
CA SER A 33 4.01 2.49 20.75
C SER A 33 2.60 2.15 20.27
N LYS A 34 2.46 1.54 19.10
CA LYS A 34 1.21 1.34 18.38
C LYS A 34 0.65 -0.05 18.62
N PHE A 35 -0.66 -0.16 18.90
CA PHE A 35 -1.36 -1.40 19.21
C PHE A 35 -2.69 -1.46 18.46
N THR A 36 -2.82 -2.34 17.47
CA THR A 36 -4.09 -2.60 16.78
C THR A 36 -4.88 -3.67 17.54
N ARG A 37 -6.15 -3.40 17.82
CA ARG A 37 -7.07 -4.25 18.57
C ARG A 37 -8.38 -4.43 17.79
N PRO A 38 -8.39 -5.38 16.84
CA PRO A 38 -9.58 -5.71 16.07
C PRO A 38 -10.54 -6.59 16.88
N TYR A 39 -11.79 -6.66 16.42
CA TYR A 39 -12.83 -7.54 16.92
C TYR A 39 -13.15 -7.38 18.41
N ILE A 40 -13.14 -6.14 18.89
CA ILE A 40 -13.66 -5.77 20.23
C ILE A 40 -15.18 -5.65 20.10
N ASP A 41 -15.86 -6.78 20.05
CA ASP A 41 -17.27 -6.96 19.72
C ASP A 41 -18.14 -7.42 20.90
N SER A 42 -17.56 -7.50 22.09
CA SER A 42 -18.26 -7.88 23.33
C SER A 42 -17.84 -7.06 24.54
N VAL A 43 -18.71 -7.02 25.53
CA VAL A 43 -18.49 -6.34 26.82
C VAL A 43 -17.24 -6.86 27.52
N ASP A 44 -17.02 -8.17 27.50
CA ASP A 44 -15.86 -8.78 28.17
C ASP A 44 -14.55 -8.34 27.51
N LYS A 45 -14.48 -8.35 26.18
CA LYS A 45 -13.30 -7.84 25.44
C LYS A 45 -13.08 -6.35 25.69
N ALA A 46 -14.15 -5.56 25.80
CA ALA A 46 -14.04 -4.15 26.12
C ALA A 46 -13.43 -3.94 27.53
N ARG A 47 -13.85 -4.71 28.52
CA ARG A 47 -13.28 -4.66 29.88
C ARG A 47 -11.80 -5.05 29.92
N GLU A 48 -11.43 -6.11 29.20
CA GLU A 48 -10.02 -6.50 29.06
C GLU A 48 -9.20 -5.39 28.39
N MET A 49 -9.80 -4.71 27.41
CA MET A 49 -9.16 -3.60 26.73
C MET A 49 -8.93 -2.41 27.65
N VAL A 50 -9.91 -2.06 28.50
CA VAL A 50 -9.75 -1.02 29.52
C VAL A 50 -8.54 -1.31 30.41
N GLN A 51 -8.39 -2.54 30.89
CA GLN A 51 -7.23 -2.93 31.70
C GLN A 51 -5.89 -2.74 30.97
N GLN A 52 -5.84 -3.12 29.68
CA GLN A 52 -4.63 -2.93 28.87
C GLN A 52 -4.29 -1.45 28.68
N ILE A 53 -5.29 -0.60 28.47
CA ILE A 53 -5.12 0.85 28.32
C ILE A 53 -4.61 1.45 29.63
N ASP A 54 -5.18 1.07 30.76
CA ASP A 54 -4.81 1.60 32.07
C ASP A 54 -3.39 1.19 32.48
N ILE A 55 -2.99 -0.05 32.21
CA ILE A 55 -1.60 -0.51 32.38
C ILE A 55 -0.65 0.31 31.51
N ALA A 56 -1.04 0.61 30.26
CA ALA A 56 -0.20 1.42 29.38
C ALA A 56 -0.12 2.87 29.87
N ALA A 57 -1.21 3.43 30.41
CA ALA A 57 -1.22 4.77 31.01
C ALA A 57 -0.27 4.87 32.19
N GLU A 58 -0.31 3.89 33.10
CA GLU A 58 0.60 3.81 34.24
C GLU A 58 2.07 3.71 33.80
N LYS A 59 2.35 2.83 32.85
CA LYS A 59 3.70 2.60 32.33
C LYS A 59 4.29 3.84 31.64
N ASP A 60 3.51 4.53 30.83
CA ASP A 60 3.95 5.67 30.04
C ASP A 60 3.95 6.97 30.85
N GLY A 61 3.20 7.03 31.95
CA GLY A 61 2.94 8.24 32.73
C GLY A 61 2.06 9.27 32.00
N TYR A 62 1.37 8.87 30.96
CA TYR A 62 0.51 9.70 30.12
C TYR A 62 -0.70 8.89 29.64
N SER A 63 -1.85 9.55 29.44
CA SER A 63 -3.02 8.93 28.84
C SER A 63 -2.70 8.39 27.44
N PRO A 64 -2.87 7.10 27.14
CA PRO A 64 -2.77 6.57 25.78
C PRO A 64 -3.74 7.27 24.83
N ILE A 65 -3.38 7.37 23.56
CA ILE A 65 -4.31 7.85 22.54
C ILE A 65 -5.09 6.65 21.99
N ILE A 66 -6.39 6.77 21.88
CA ILE A 66 -7.28 5.71 21.37
C ILE A 66 -8.01 6.24 20.14
N PHE A 67 -7.81 5.60 19.01
CA PHE A 67 -8.61 5.78 17.81
C PHE A 67 -9.57 4.62 17.71
N ASP A 68 -10.87 4.90 17.81
CA ASP A 68 -11.88 3.86 17.74
C ASP A 68 -12.84 4.02 16.55
N THR A 69 -13.31 2.89 16.05
CA THR A 69 -14.35 2.77 15.03
C THR A 69 -15.47 1.84 15.50
N ILE A 70 -15.70 1.78 16.81
CA ILE A 70 -16.74 0.96 17.42
C ILE A 70 -18.09 1.63 17.24
N VAL A 71 -19.04 0.88 16.74
CA VAL A 71 -20.42 1.35 16.53
C VAL A 71 -21.33 1.05 17.73
N ASN A 72 -21.06 -0.04 18.46
CA ASN A 72 -21.85 -0.45 19.61
C ASN A 72 -21.65 0.49 20.79
N GLN A 73 -22.74 1.15 21.22
CA GLN A 73 -22.72 2.15 22.29
C GLN A 73 -22.28 1.57 23.64
N ASP A 74 -22.76 0.36 24.01
CA ASP A 74 -22.45 -0.27 25.30
C ASP A 74 -20.94 -0.55 25.42
N ILE A 75 -20.32 -1.00 24.33
CA ILE A 75 -18.87 -1.26 24.25
C ILE A 75 -18.09 0.04 24.37
N ARG A 76 -18.53 1.10 23.70
CA ARG A 76 -17.89 2.41 23.76
C ARG A 76 -17.96 3.03 25.14
N GLU A 77 -19.11 2.92 25.82
CA GLU A 77 -19.26 3.41 27.20
C GLU A 77 -18.29 2.71 28.14
N ILE A 78 -18.07 1.42 27.99
CA ILE A 78 -17.05 0.69 28.77
C ILE A 78 -15.66 1.20 28.46
N LEU A 79 -15.27 1.33 27.18
CA LEU A 79 -13.95 1.83 26.81
C LEU A 79 -13.70 3.25 27.31
N ALA A 80 -14.73 4.09 27.35
CA ALA A 80 -14.66 5.45 27.87
C ALA A 80 -14.33 5.50 29.37
N THR A 81 -14.48 4.40 30.14
CA THR A 81 -14.05 4.33 31.54
C THR A 81 -12.52 4.22 31.69
N SER A 82 -11.78 3.96 30.64
CA SER A 82 -10.32 3.85 30.68
C SER A 82 -9.62 5.20 30.86
N ASN A 83 -8.37 5.18 31.32
CA ASN A 83 -7.51 6.36 31.43
C ASN A 83 -6.95 6.83 30.06
N GLY A 84 -7.51 6.38 28.94
CA GLY A 84 -7.11 6.76 27.59
C GLY A 84 -7.82 8.03 27.09
N PHE A 85 -7.20 8.72 26.14
CA PHE A 85 -7.82 9.81 25.39
C PHE A 85 -8.46 9.24 24.12
N MET A 86 -9.80 9.13 24.12
CA MET A 86 -10.56 8.54 23.03
C MET A 86 -10.84 9.54 21.92
N ILE A 87 -10.64 9.09 20.69
CA ILE A 87 -11.01 9.77 19.44
C ILE A 87 -11.93 8.85 18.67
N ASP A 88 -13.25 9.12 18.75
CA ASP A 88 -14.25 8.45 17.93
C ASP A 88 -14.15 8.95 16.48
N ILE A 89 -13.61 8.10 15.62
CA ILE A 89 -13.42 8.43 14.21
C ILE A 89 -14.76 8.66 13.51
N PHE A 90 -15.74 7.78 13.72
CA PHE A 90 -17.01 7.89 13.03
C PHE A 90 -17.80 9.13 13.48
N SER A 91 -17.92 9.36 14.76
CA SER A 91 -18.64 10.52 15.29
C SER A 91 -18.02 11.84 14.82
N SER A 92 -16.69 11.92 14.78
CA SER A 92 -15.97 13.12 14.36
C SER A 92 -16.26 13.52 12.91
N PHE A 93 -16.57 12.58 12.02
CA PHE A 93 -16.81 12.84 10.60
C PHE A 93 -18.28 12.68 10.20
N LEU A 94 -19.05 11.81 10.83
CA LEU A 94 -20.43 11.55 10.44
C LEU A 94 -21.34 12.74 10.76
N ALA A 95 -21.20 13.39 11.91
CA ALA A 95 -22.05 14.50 12.29
C ALA A 95 -22.00 15.68 11.28
N PRO A 96 -20.83 16.16 10.81
CA PRO A 96 -20.77 17.14 9.74
C PRO A 96 -21.34 16.63 8.41
N LEU A 97 -21.17 15.34 8.08
CA LEU A 97 -21.72 14.75 6.85
C LEU A 97 -23.25 14.65 6.90
N GLU A 98 -23.83 14.24 8.02
CA GLU A 98 -25.29 14.23 8.23
C GLU A 98 -25.90 15.60 8.03
N GLN A 99 -25.26 16.63 8.57
CA GLN A 99 -25.71 18.01 8.38
C GLN A 99 -25.63 18.45 6.93
N ALA A 100 -24.55 18.10 6.22
CA ALA A 100 -24.35 18.48 4.82
C ALA A 100 -25.29 17.72 3.86
N LEU A 101 -25.62 16.46 4.16
CA LEU A 101 -26.45 15.59 3.32
C LEU A 101 -27.94 15.69 3.68
N GLY A 102 -28.29 16.19 4.87
CA GLY A 102 -29.66 16.20 5.36
C GLY A 102 -30.22 14.82 5.69
N GLU A 103 -29.33 13.83 5.90
CA GLU A 103 -29.66 12.43 6.12
C GLU A 103 -28.91 11.89 7.35
N HIS A 104 -29.51 10.96 8.06
CA HIS A 104 -28.86 10.32 9.21
C HIS A 104 -28.06 9.08 8.79
N SER A 105 -26.89 8.93 9.37
CA SER A 105 -26.06 7.74 9.14
C SER A 105 -26.72 6.50 9.74
N SER A 106 -26.50 5.34 9.14
CA SER A 106 -27.05 4.08 9.64
C SER A 106 -26.22 3.46 10.76
N TYR A 107 -25.11 4.04 11.12
CA TYR A 107 -24.13 3.51 12.10
C TYR A 107 -23.94 1.99 11.99
N SER A 108 -23.71 1.46 10.79
CA SER A 108 -23.62 0.01 10.56
C SER A 108 -22.18 -0.43 10.33
N VAL A 109 -21.76 -1.49 11.03
CA VAL A 109 -20.43 -2.10 10.88
C VAL A 109 -20.26 -2.72 9.49
N GLY A 110 -19.07 -2.59 8.91
CA GLY A 110 -18.65 -3.37 7.75
C GLY A 110 -19.33 -3.02 6.41
N LYS A 111 -20.09 -1.93 6.30
CA LYS A 111 -20.74 -1.53 5.03
C LYS A 111 -19.79 -1.33 3.88
N SER A 112 -18.59 -0.82 4.13
CA SER A 112 -17.55 -0.63 3.09
C SER A 112 -16.96 -1.96 2.61
N HIS A 113 -17.17 -3.05 3.36
CA HIS A 113 -16.71 -4.41 3.04
C HIS A 113 -17.86 -5.36 2.72
N SER A 114 -19.10 -4.86 2.66
CA SER A 114 -20.25 -5.71 2.33
C SER A 114 -20.08 -6.31 0.94
N ILE A 115 -20.31 -7.64 0.86
CA ILE A 115 -20.14 -8.52 -0.30
C ILE A 115 -21.12 -8.18 -1.47
N GLY A 116 -21.70 -6.98 -1.47
CA GLY A 116 -22.67 -6.53 -2.47
C GLY A 116 -22.15 -6.42 -3.91
N HIS A 117 -20.85 -6.64 -4.15
CA HIS A 117 -20.28 -6.63 -5.50
C HIS A 117 -19.38 -7.84 -5.73
N ASN A 118 -20.02 -9.01 -5.92
CA ASN A 118 -19.33 -10.23 -6.34
C ASN A 118 -18.46 -10.03 -7.61
N SER A 119 -18.85 -9.08 -8.49
CA SER A 119 -18.09 -8.72 -9.68
C SER A 119 -16.71 -8.11 -9.33
N ASN A 120 -16.66 -7.13 -8.42
CA ASN A 120 -15.41 -6.46 -8.05
C ASN A 120 -14.43 -7.41 -7.38
N TYR A 121 -14.92 -8.36 -6.58
CA TYR A 121 -14.07 -9.38 -5.96
C TYR A 121 -13.44 -10.30 -7.01
N MET A 122 -14.23 -10.84 -7.93
CA MET A 122 -13.75 -11.74 -9.00
C MET A 122 -12.77 -11.03 -9.92
N GLU A 123 -13.06 -9.79 -10.35
CA GLU A 123 -12.16 -8.99 -11.17
C GLU A 123 -10.83 -8.71 -10.46
N ARG A 124 -10.85 -8.49 -9.15
CA ARG A 124 -9.64 -8.32 -8.33
C ARG A 124 -8.80 -9.59 -8.31
N ILE A 125 -9.43 -10.75 -8.08
CA ILE A 125 -8.74 -12.05 -8.11
C ILE A 125 -8.15 -12.33 -9.49
N GLU A 126 -8.89 -12.04 -10.56
CA GLU A 126 -8.37 -12.18 -11.92
C GLU A 126 -7.16 -11.27 -12.20
N ALA A 127 -7.20 -10.02 -11.73
CA ALA A 127 -6.07 -9.10 -11.87
C ALA A 127 -4.84 -9.56 -11.09
N VAL A 128 -5.03 -10.09 -9.88
CA VAL A 128 -3.94 -10.66 -9.07
C VAL A 128 -3.35 -11.90 -9.75
N ASN A 129 -4.19 -12.83 -10.20
CA ASN A 129 -3.73 -14.02 -10.93
C ASN A 129 -2.99 -13.61 -12.22
N PHE A 130 -3.49 -12.60 -12.93
CA PHE A 130 -2.80 -12.07 -14.11
C PHE A 130 -1.41 -11.52 -13.76
N ALA A 131 -1.28 -10.72 -12.68
CA ALA A 131 -0.02 -10.16 -12.25
C ALA A 131 1.00 -11.24 -11.86
N LEU A 132 0.56 -12.28 -11.13
CA LEU A 132 1.41 -13.42 -10.76
C LEU A 132 1.84 -14.25 -11.98
N ASP A 133 0.91 -14.52 -12.89
CA ASP A 133 1.15 -15.29 -14.12
C ASP A 133 2.13 -14.59 -15.09
N ASN A 134 2.19 -13.26 -15.05
CA ASN A 134 3.00 -12.43 -15.94
C ASN A 134 4.12 -11.68 -15.19
N ASP A 135 4.52 -12.21 -14.03
CA ASP A 135 5.67 -11.71 -13.27
C ASP A 135 6.99 -12.09 -13.96
N ASP A 136 7.97 -11.19 -13.87
CA ASP A 136 9.33 -11.36 -14.42
C ASP A 136 9.37 -11.86 -15.90
N GLY A 137 8.41 -11.43 -16.71
CA GLY A 137 8.37 -11.79 -18.13
C GLY A 137 7.96 -13.23 -18.45
N ALA A 138 7.40 -13.95 -17.48
CA ALA A 138 7.09 -15.39 -17.59
C ALA A 138 6.13 -15.71 -18.74
N ARG A 139 5.19 -14.82 -19.09
CA ARG A 139 4.18 -15.04 -20.13
C ARG A 139 4.00 -13.84 -21.05
N THR A 140 5.06 -13.40 -21.71
CA THR A 140 5.05 -12.23 -22.60
C THR A 140 4.00 -12.30 -23.71
N HIS A 141 3.60 -13.51 -24.13
CA HIS A 141 2.53 -13.73 -25.12
C HIS A 141 1.14 -13.31 -24.65
N LYS A 142 0.97 -12.97 -23.35
CA LYS A 142 -0.30 -12.46 -22.77
C LYS A 142 -0.30 -10.96 -22.56
N TYR A 143 0.71 -10.24 -22.98
CA TYR A 143 0.83 -8.79 -22.77
C TYR A 143 -0.22 -7.98 -23.54
N ASP A 144 -0.86 -8.57 -24.54
CA ASP A 144 -2.07 -8.01 -25.17
C ASP A 144 -3.18 -7.74 -24.18
N LYS A 145 -3.32 -8.58 -23.14
CA LYS A 145 -4.36 -8.50 -22.08
C LYS A 145 -3.97 -7.62 -20.90
N ALA A 146 -2.71 -7.17 -20.84
CA ALA A 146 -2.26 -6.26 -19.79
C ALA A 146 -2.86 -4.87 -19.98
N ASP A 147 -3.24 -4.21 -18.90
CA ASP A 147 -3.58 -2.79 -18.87
C ASP A 147 -2.31 -1.94 -18.79
N LEU A 148 -1.27 -2.48 -18.12
CA LEU A 148 0.02 -1.85 -17.88
C LEU A 148 1.14 -2.90 -17.86
N ILE A 149 2.33 -2.51 -18.31
CA ILE A 149 3.54 -3.35 -18.24
C ILE A 149 4.66 -2.53 -17.61
N LEU A 150 5.10 -2.93 -16.41
CA LEU A 150 6.23 -2.30 -15.73
C LEU A 150 7.55 -2.88 -16.24
N VAL A 151 8.47 -2.01 -16.60
CA VAL A 151 9.81 -2.41 -17.09
C VAL A 151 10.91 -1.76 -16.25
N GLY A 152 12.04 -2.42 -16.10
CA GLY A 152 13.19 -1.89 -15.34
C GLY A 152 14.13 -2.98 -14.84
N VAL A 153 15.18 -2.57 -14.14
CA VAL A 153 16.17 -3.48 -13.57
C VAL A 153 15.55 -4.42 -12.54
N SER A 154 16.18 -5.55 -12.30
CA SER A 154 15.78 -6.46 -11.22
C SER A 154 15.87 -5.75 -9.86
N ARG A 155 14.83 -5.86 -9.02
CA ARG A 155 14.75 -5.27 -7.67
C ARG A 155 14.42 -3.76 -7.60
N CYS A 156 13.92 -3.15 -8.64
CA CYS A 156 13.43 -1.77 -8.59
C CYS A 156 11.96 -1.62 -8.16
N GLY A 157 11.31 -2.68 -7.67
CA GLY A 157 9.95 -2.60 -7.11
C GLY A 157 8.81 -2.99 -8.07
N LYS A 158 9.09 -3.55 -9.27
CA LYS A 158 8.06 -3.90 -10.27
C LYS A 158 6.99 -4.86 -9.73
N THR A 159 7.39 -6.03 -9.26
CA THR A 159 6.47 -7.05 -8.76
C THR A 159 5.53 -6.54 -7.66
N PRO A 160 6.01 -5.91 -6.55
CA PRO A 160 5.11 -5.41 -5.53
C PRO A 160 4.17 -4.32 -6.04
N THR A 161 4.60 -3.47 -6.97
CA THR A 161 3.75 -2.45 -7.60
C THR A 161 2.65 -3.09 -8.46
N CYS A 162 2.96 -4.11 -9.27
CA CYS A 162 1.97 -4.85 -10.06
C CYS A 162 0.92 -5.51 -9.16
N LEU A 163 1.35 -6.16 -8.08
CA LEU A 163 0.44 -6.80 -7.13
C LEU A 163 -0.43 -5.79 -6.38
N TYR A 164 0.14 -4.67 -5.95
CA TYR A 164 -0.64 -3.60 -5.32
C TYR A 164 -1.71 -3.04 -6.26
N MET A 165 -1.36 -2.73 -7.51
CA MET A 165 -2.29 -2.25 -8.51
C MET A 165 -3.41 -3.25 -8.80
N ALA A 166 -3.09 -4.54 -8.85
CA ALA A 166 -4.08 -5.60 -9.04
C ALA A 166 -5.05 -5.68 -7.84
N MET A 167 -4.52 -5.67 -6.61
CA MET A 167 -5.32 -5.79 -5.39
C MET A 167 -6.18 -4.56 -5.12
N GLN A 168 -5.63 -3.36 -5.30
CA GLN A 168 -6.32 -2.11 -4.93
C GLN A 168 -7.19 -1.57 -6.05
N PHE A 169 -6.79 -1.74 -7.31
CA PHE A 169 -7.43 -1.08 -8.43
C PHE A 169 -7.96 -2.03 -9.50
N GLY A 170 -7.75 -3.35 -9.36
CA GLY A 170 -8.16 -4.37 -10.33
C GLY A 170 -7.41 -4.31 -11.66
N ILE A 171 -6.23 -3.67 -11.70
CA ILE A 171 -5.46 -3.47 -12.92
C ILE A 171 -4.66 -4.73 -13.23
N ARG A 172 -4.77 -5.22 -14.46
CA ARG A 172 -3.97 -6.32 -14.99
C ARG A 172 -2.56 -5.80 -15.35
N ALA A 173 -1.71 -5.71 -14.33
CA ALA A 173 -0.34 -5.26 -14.48
C ALA A 173 0.60 -6.45 -14.69
N ALA A 174 1.41 -6.39 -15.73
CA ALA A 174 2.52 -7.31 -15.97
C ALA A 174 3.85 -6.61 -15.69
N ASN A 175 4.94 -7.37 -15.55
CA ASN A 175 6.27 -6.77 -15.53
C ASN A 175 7.30 -7.55 -16.33
N TYR A 176 8.31 -6.84 -16.76
CA TYR A 176 9.43 -7.37 -17.52
C TYR A 176 10.74 -6.84 -16.93
N PRO A 177 11.64 -7.72 -16.43
CA PRO A 177 12.97 -7.33 -16.01
C PRO A 177 13.86 -7.17 -17.25
N LEU A 178 14.46 -6.01 -17.44
CA LEU A 178 15.46 -5.81 -18.47
C LEU A 178 16.74 -6.57 -18.11
N THR A 179 17.23 -7.38 -19.03
CA THR A 179 18.42 -8.21 -18.88
C THR A 179 19.67 -7.51 -19.40
N ASP A 180 20.85 -8.06 -19.10
CA ASP A 180 22.14 -7.56 -19.64
C ASP A 180 22.10 -7.49 -21.18
N ASP A 181 21.56 -8.51 -21.86
CA ASP A 181 21.44 -8.56 -23.33
C ASP A 181 20.52 -7.45 -23.87
N ASP A 182 19.43 -7.14 -23.16
CA ASP A 182 18.52 -6.05 -23.54
C ASP A 182 19.22 -4.69 -23.42
N MET A 183 20.03 -4.52 -22.38
CA MET A 183 20.79 -3.29 -22.13
C MET A 183 21.95 -3.09 -23.11
N GLU A 184 22.69 -4.13 -23.44
CA GLU A 184 23.78 -4.07 -24.40
C GLU A 184 23.30 -3.70 -25.80
N SER A 185 22.16 -4.23 -26.23
CA SER A 185 21.55 -3.93 -27.51
C SER A 185 21.00 -2.51 -27.60
N LEU A 186 20.72 -1.89 -26.48
CA LEU A 186 19.97 -0.63 -26.36
C LEU A 186 18.66 -0.63 -27.18
N LYS A 187 18.06 -1.77 -27.44
CA LYS A 187 16.80 -1.90 -28.22
C LYS A 187 15.70 -2.45 -27.30
N LEU A 188 14.52 -1.94 -27.50
CA LEU A 188 13.36 -2.50 -26.79
C LEU A 188 13.21 -3.98 -27.14
N PRO A 189 13.13 -4.89 -26.16
CA PRO A 189 12.92 -6.31 -26.36
C PRO A 189 11.75 -6.59 -27.31
N ALA A 190 11.87 -7.60 -28.16
CA ALA A 190 10.85 -7.91 -29.18
C ALA A 190 9.46 -8.09 -28.56
N ALA A 191 9.39 -8.74 -27.38
CA ALA A 191 8.15 -8.96 -26.65
C ALA A 191 7.44 -7.68 -26.18
N LEU A 192 8.15 -6.55 -26.11
CA LEU A 192 7.62 -5.27 -25.62
C LEU A 192 7.24 -4.29 -26.73
N ARG A 193 7.75 -4.50 -27.97
CA ARG A 193 7.62 -3.51 -29.06
C ARG A 193 6.18 -3.20 -29.44
N GLU A 194 5.35 -4.23 -29.55
CA GLU A 194 3.92 -4.07 -29.89
C GLU A 194 3.10 -3.47 -28.76
N HIS A 195 3.62 -3.55 -27.53
CA HIS A 195 2.96 -3.07 -26.32
C HIS A 195 3.56 -1.76 -25.78
N LYS A 196 4.33 -1.03 -26.57
CA LYS A 196 5.03 0.18 -26.14
C LYS A 196 4.13 1.21 -25.45
N HIS A 197 2.90 1.36 -25.90
CA HIS A 197 1.92 2.26 -25.33
C HIS A 197 1.49 1.89 -23.90
N LYS A 198 1.69 0.63 -23.47
CA LYS A 198 1.39 0.12 -22.12
C LYS A 198 2.60 0.17 -21.18
N LEU A 199 3.80 0.48 -21.68
CA LEU A 199 5.01 0.43 -20.89
C LEU A 199 5.11 1.60 -19.93
N PHE A 200 5.61 1.32 -18.74
CA PHE A 200 6.06 2.31 -17.76
C PHE A 200 7.33 1.82 -17.07
N GLY A 201 8.34 2.68 -17.02
CA GLY A 201 9.64 2.36 -16.46
C GLY A 201 9.71 2.58 -14.95
N LEU A 202 10.38 1.67 -14.25
CA LEU A 202 10.82 1.91 -12.88
C LEU A 202 12.35 1.90 -12.84
N THR A 203 12.93 2.98 -12.30
CA THR A 203 14.35 3.07 -11.95
C THR A 203 14.52 3.12 -10.43
N ILE A 204 15.75 3.10 -9.97
CA ILE A 204 16.12 3.14 -8.56
C ILE A 204 17.56 3.66 -8.45
N ASP A 205 17.89 4.35 -7.37
CA ASP A 205 19.27 4.79 -7.15
C ASP A 205 20.23 3.60 -7.02
N PRO A 206 21.42 3.64 -7.66
CA PRO A 206 22.38 2.54 -7.63
C PRO A 206 22.80 2.11 -6.23
N ASP A 207 22.96 3.04 -5.28
CA ASP A 207 23.28 2.74 -3.88
C ASP A 207 22.17 1.93 -3.22
N ARG A 208 20.92 2.35 -3.41
CA ARG A 208 19.75 1.65 -2.88
C ARG A 208 19.60 0.25 -3.49
N LEU A 209 19.80 0.15 -4.81
CA LEU A 209 19.77 -1.12 -5.52
C LEU A 209 20.85 -2.09 -5.01
N THR A 210 22.06 -1.59 -4.82
CA THR A 210 23.19 -2.33 -4.26
C THR A 210 22.86 -2.87 -2.89
N ALA A 211 22.31 -2.05 -1.99
CA ALA A 211 21.90 -2.48 -0.66
C ALA A 211 20.86 -3.61 -0.71
N ILE A 212 19.79 -3.46 -1.49
CA ILE A 212 18.73 -4.45 -1.66
C ILE A 212 19.25 -5.78 -2.24
N ARG A 213 20.13 -5.69 -3.24
CA ARG A 213 20.70 -6.89 -3.87
C ARG A 213 21.69 -7.62 -2.96
N ASN A 214 22.44 -6.89 -2.13
CA ASN A 214 23.34 -7.48 -1.14
C ASN A 214 22.60 -8.26 -0.04
N GLU A 215 21.42 -7.83 0.38
CA GLU A 215 20.58 -8.60 1.31
C GLU A 215 20.22 -9.99 0.75
N ARG A 216 20.03 -10.09 -0.57
CA ARG A 216 19.62 -11.35 -1.22
C ARG A 216 20.82 -12.23 -1.64
N LYS A 217 21.86 -11.63 -2.20
CA LYS A 217 23.05 -12.33 -2.74
C LYS A 217 24.30 -11.50 -2.46
N PRO A 218 24.83 -11.55 -1.25
CA PRO A 218 25.98 -10.75 -0.85
C PRO A 218 27.23 -11.09 -1.65
N ASN A 219 28.10 -10.09 -1.81
CA ASN A 219 29.44 -10.24 -2.41
C ASN A 219 29.44 -10.87 -3.82
N SER A 220 28.44 -10.55 -4.62
CA SER A 220 28.33 -11.04 -6.00
C SER A 220 28.48 -9.93 -7.03
N ARG A 221 28.83 -10.25 -8.28
CA ARG A 221 28.80 -9.28 -9.39
C ARG A 221 27.42 -8.60 -9.47
N TYR A 222 26.33 -9.36 -9.32
CA TYR A 222 24.95 -8.90 -9.34
C TYR A 222 24.65 -7.78 -8.31
N SER A 223 25.28 -7.85 -7.15
CA SER A 223 25.09 -6.88 -6.06
C SER A 223 26.22 -5.85 -5.98
N SER A 224 27.19 -5.84 -6.89
CA SER A 224 28.24 -4.82 -6.89
C SER A 224 27.69 -3.47 -7.33
N PHE A 225 28.19 -2.40 -6.71
CA PHE A 225 27.78 -1.03 -7.06
C PHE A 225 28.00 -0.75 -8.56
N ALA A 226 29.16 -1.11 -9.11
CA ALA A 226 29.48 -0.89 -10.52
C ALA A 226 28.48 -1.56 -11.48
N GLN A 227 28.01 -2.77 -11.16
CA GLN A 227 26.97 -3.45 -11.94
C GLN A 227 25.62 -2.75 -11.79
N CYS A 228 25.23 -2.39 -10.58
CA CYS A 228 23.98 -1.68 -10.32
C CYS A 228 23.94 -0.31 -11.03
N GLU A 229 25.03 0.45 -10.97
CA GLU A 229 25.15 1.74 -11.64
C GLU A 229 25.10 1.59 -13.16
N PHE A 230 25.80 0.61 -13.72
CA PHE A 230 25.75 0.30 -15.14
C PHE A 230 24.31 -0.01 -15.60
N GLU A 231 23.65 -0.95 -14.93
CA GLU A 231 22.30 -1.37 -15.31
C GLU A 231 21.29 -0.22 -15.24
N VAL A 232 21.30 0.56 -14.15
CA VAL A 232 20.39 1.70 -13.99
C VAL A 232 20.61 2.72 -15.11
N ARG A 233 21.86 3.09 -15.37
CA ARG A 233 22.20 4.05 -16.40
C ARG A 233 21.76 3.58 -17.80
N GLU A 234 22.00 2.33 -18.15
CA GLU A 234 21.63 1.83 -19.50
C GLU A 234 20.10 1.70 -19.64
N VAL A 235 19.39 1.32 -18.57
CA VAL A 235 17.92 1.28 -18.57
C VAL A 235 17.31 2.68 -18.70
N GLU A 236 17.85 3.69 -18.02
CA GLU A 236 17.39 5.08 -18.15
C GLU A 236 17.64 5.63 -19.56
N ARG A 237 18.79 5.30 -20.16
CA ARG A 237 19.08 5.62 -21.57
C ARG A 237 18.07 4.98 -22.53
N LEU A 238 17.73 3.72 -22.29
CA LEU A 238 16.71 3.02 -23.08
C LEU A 238 15.35 3.72 -22.95
N PHE A 239 14.93 4.09 -21.74
CA PHE A 239 13.67 4.79 -21.50
C PHE A 239 13.62 6.13 -22.21
N GLN A 240 14.68 6.92 -22.13
CA GLN A 240 14.78 8.20 -22.83
C GLN A 240 14.70 8.01 -24.35
N ARG A 241 15.46 7.08 -24.91
CA ARG A 241 15.49 6.82 -26.35
C ARG A 241 14.15 6.32 -26.88
N GLU A 242 13.50 5.45 -26.12
CA GLU A 242 12.22 4.87 -26.52
C GLU A 242 11.02 5.73 -26.07
N ASN A 243 11.24 6.89 -25.46
CA ASN A 243 10.19 7.74 -24.88
C ASN A 243 9.25 6.97 -23.96
N ILE A 244 9.80 6.12 -23.09
CA ILE A 244 9.05 5.39 -22.08
C ILE A 244 8.96 6.27 -20.83
N PRO A 245 7.76 6.64 -20.36
CA PRO A 245 7.60 7.36 -19.12
C PRO A 245 8.11 6.50 -17.96
N HIS A 246 8.82 7.10 -17.01
CA HIS A 246 9.43 6.36 -15.91
C HIS A 246 9.56 7.17 -14.64
N ILE A 247 9.68 6.49 -13.51
CA ILE A 247 9.88 7.08 -12.18
C ILE A 247 11.02 6.39 -11.44
N ASN A 248 11.79 7.17 -10.69
CA ASN A 248 12.74 6.63 -9.70
C ASN A 248 11.98 6.23 -8.43
N SER A 249 12.05 4.95 -8.05
CA SER A 249 11.28 4.36 -6.95
C SER A 249 11.94 4.51 -5.57
N THR A 250 13.14 5.09 -5.48
CA THR A 250 13.99 5.08 -4.28
C THR A 250 13.30 5.61 -3.03
N HIS A 251 12.56 6.71 -3.18
CA HIS A 251 11.94 7.44 -2.07
C HIS A 251 10.41 7.37 -2.03
N PHE A 252 9.82 6.52 -2.87
CA PHE A 252 8.37 6.39 -2.96
C PHE A 252 7.91 5.03 -2.44
N SER A 253 6.81 5.03 -1.72
CA SER A 253 6.08 3.81 -1.38
C SER A 253 5.40 3.20 -2.62
N VAL A 254 5.01 1.94 -2.52
CA VAL A 254 4.30 1.24 -3.61
C VAL A 254 2.99 1.95 -3.96
N GLU A 255 2.31 2.50 -2.96
CA GLU A 255 1.09 3.29 -3.09
C GLU A 255 1.31 4.55 -3.92
N GLU A 256 2.37 5.31 -3.59
CA GLU A 256 2.71 6.55 -4.28
C GLU A 256 3.17 6.28 -5.72
N ILE A 257 3.99 5.25 -5.93
CA ILE A 257 4.41 4.81 -7.28
C ILE A 257 3.17 4.47 -8.10
N SER A 258 2.26 3.64 -7.55
CA SER A 258 1.05 3.23 -8.23
C SER A 258 0.15 4.41 -8.58
N ALA A 259 -0.07 5.33 -7.63
CA ALA A 259 -0.89 6.52 -7.87
C ALA A 259 -0.31 7.41 -9.00
N LYS A 260 1.01 7.62 -9.00
CA LYS A 260 1.69 8.41 -10.05
C LYS A 260 1.58 7.74 -11.42
N ILE A 261 1.78 6.43 -11.50
CA ILE A 261 1.65 5.66 -12.74
C ILE A 261 0.24 5.79 -13.32
N LEU A 262 -0.80 5.65 -12.49
CA LEU A 262 -2.19 5.75 -12.94
C LEU A 262 -2.50 7.12 -13.53
N VAL A 263 -2.05 8.18 -12.88
CA VAL A 263 -2.25 9.56 -13.36
C VAL A 263 -1.52 9.78 -14.68
N GLU A 264 -0.24 9.39 -14.76
CA GLU A 264 0.60 9.66 -15.93
C GLU A 264 0.21 8.83 -17.16
N LYS A 265 -0.21 7.56 -16.93
CA LYS A 265 -0.66 6.67 -18.03
C LYS A 265 -2.14 6.80 -18.36
N GLY A 266 -2.92 7.53 -17.55
CA GLY A 266 -4.37 7.62 -17.74
C GLY A 266 -5.09 6.27 -17.58
N VAL A 267 -4.54 5.35 -16.78
CA VAL A 267 -5.18 4.05 -16.54
C VAL A 267 -6.28 4.23 -15.49
N GLU A 268 -7.50 3.91 -15.87
CA GLU A 268 -8.64 4.02 -14.95
C GLU A 268 -8.66 2.87 -13.94
N ARG A 269 -9.03 3.20 -12.70
CA ARG A 269 -9.30 2.19 -11.68
C ARG A 269 -10.58 1.45 -12.03
N ARG A 270 -10.57 0.13 -12.01
CA ARG A 270 -11.78 -0.68 -12.24
C ARG A 270 -12.74 -0.64 -11.05
N PHE A 271 -12.20 -0.34 -9.85
CA PHE A 271 -12.99 -0.14 -8.64
C PHE A 271 -12.89 1.33 -8.23
N LYS A 272 -14.04 1.93 -8.03
CA LYS A 272 -14.18 3.29 -7.47
C LYS A 272 -14.44 3.21 -5.98
#